data_f41041cf2d74b3fa00dcb46256c0ee67
#
_entry.id   f41041cf2d74b3fa00dcb46256c0ee67
#
_cell.length_a   1.000
_cell.length_b   1.000
_cell.length_c   1.000
_cell.angle_alpha   90.00
_cell.angle_beta   90.00
_cell.angle_gamma   90.00
#
_symmetry.space_group_name_H-M   'P 1'
#
loop_
_entity.id
_entity.type
_entity.pdbx_description
1 polymer ?
#
loop_
_entity_poly.entity_id
_entity_poly.type
_entity_poly.pdbx_seq_one_letter_code
_entity_poly.pdbx_strand_id
1 'polypeptide(L)'
;MSYAIIQTGGKQYKVKAGEILKIEKLENSKPETKIEFKEILAYGDDKSIEVGSPIVEGGKVEATLIENGKNRTILIFKKRRRQNSRRKNGHRQQYSLIRITKIYSKDGKVISEAEKIVKPTKKIEVKTATKKIKKVEAKVVNK
;
A
#
# COMPACT_ATOMS: atom_id res chain seq x y z
N MET A 1 -12.11 -18.30 -4.83
CA MET A 1 -11.26 -17.23 -4.21
C MET A 1 -12.10 -15.98 -4.03
N SER A 2 -12.24 -15.49 -2.78
CA SER A 2 -13.07 -14.32 -2.46
C SER A 2 -12.40 -13.02 -2.86
N TYR A 3 -13.20 -12.09 -3.38
CA TYR A 3 -12.75 -10.75 -3.75
C TYR A 3 -13.85 -9.72 -3.44
N ALA A 4 -13.44 -8.46 -3.37
CA ALA A 4 -14.35 -7.32 -3.28
C ALA A 4 -13.98 -6.27 -4.33
N ILE A 5 -14.94 -5.44 -4.71
CA ILE A 5 -14.74 -4.27 -5.56
C ILE A 5 -15.02 -3.05 -4.70
N ILE A 6 -13.97 -2.30 -4.40
CA ILE A 6 -14.04 -1.07 -3.60
C ILE A 6 -13.92 0.16 -4.49
N GLN A 7 -14.56 1.25 -4.07
CA GLN A 7 -14.41 2.55 -4.70
C GLN A 7 -13.66 3.50 -3.76
N THR A 8 -12.58 4.09 -4.26
CA THR A 8 -11.79 5.08 -3.50
C THR A 8 -11.01 6.00 -4.43
N GLY A 9 -10.90 7.28 -4.08
CA GLY A 9 -10.17 8.27 -4.88
C GLY A 9 -10.68 8.42 -6.31
N GLY A 10 -11.99 8.21 -6.55
CA GLY A 10 -12.60 8.27 -7.88
C GLY A 10 -12.28 7.08 -8.78
N LYS A 11 -11.74 6.00 -8.24
CA LYS A 11 -11.36 4.79 -8.97
C LYS A 11 -11.93 3.55 -8.30
N GLN A 12 -12.11 2.50 -9.09
CA GLN A 12 -12.58 1.19 -8.64
C GLN A 12 -11.44 0.19 -8.65
N TYR A 13 -11.37 -0.62 -7.61
CA TYR A 13 -10.31 -1.61 -7.44
C TYR A 13 -10.91 -2.96 -7.06
N LYS A 14 -10.55 -4.00 -7.80
CA LYS A 14 -10.81 -5.39 -7.41
C LYS A 14 -9.71 -5.82 -6.45
N VAL A 15 -10.07 -6.22 -5.23
CA VAL A 15 -9.14 -6.53 -4.15
C VAL A 15 -9.38 -7.91 -3.57
N LYS A 16 -8.30 -8.56 -3.15
CA LYS A 16 -8.30 -9.82 -2.42
C LYS A 16 -7.64 -9.64 -1.06
N ALA A 17 -7.98 -10.49 -0.09
CA ALA A 17 -7.29 -10.47 1.19
C ALA A 17 -5.80 -10.84 1.01
N GLY A 18 -4.92 -10.09 1.68
CA GLY A 18 -3.47 -10.23 1.58
C GLY A 18 -2.82 -9.42 0.45
N GLU A 19 -3.58 -8.88 -0.47
CA GLU A 19 -3.08 -8.12 -1.61
C GLU A 19 -2.55 -6.74 -1.17
N ILE A 20 -1.47 -6.30 -1.82
CA ILE A 20 -0.91 -4.97 -1.67
C ILE A 20 -1.34 -4.13 -2.86
N LEU A 21 -2.01 -3.01 -2.58
CA LEU A 21 -2.60 -2.14 -3.59
C LEU A 21 -2.08 -0.72 -3.47
N LYS A 22 -1.84 -0.10 -4.62
CA LYS A 22 -1.49 1.31 -4.72
C LYS A 22 -2.73 2.11 -5.10
N ILE A 23 -3.14 3.00 -4.20
CA ILE A 23 -4.31 3.86 -4.36
C ILE A 23 -3.91 5.34 -4.34
N GLU A 24 -4.86 6.22 -4.64
CA GLU A 24 -4.66 7.66 -4.43
C GLU A 24 -4.37 7.96 -2.96
N LYS A 25 -3.63 9.03 -2.69
CA LYS A 25 -3.25 9.40 -1.33
C LYS A 25 -4.49 9.61 -0.47
N LEU A 26 -4.54 8.90 0.66
CA LEU A 26 -5.54 9.11 1.69
C LEU A 26 -5.14 10.27 2.59
N GLU A 27 -6.10 11.14 2.90
CA GLU A 27 -5.89 12.27 3.80
C GLU A 27 -5.68 11.79 5.24
N ASN A 28 -4.82 12.50 5.97
CA ASN A 28 -4.55 12.29 7.40
C ASN A 28 -4.17 10.86 7.83
N SER A 29 -3.68 10.04 6.92
CA SER A 29 -3.29 8.68 7.21
C SER A 29 -1.80 8.57 7.55
N LYS A 30 -1.50 7.99 8.72
CA LYS A 30 -0.14 7.66 9.14
C LYS A 30 0.19 6.21 8.77
N PRO A 31 1.47 5.86 8.50
CA PRO A 31 1.87 4.47 8.33
C PRO A 31 1.41 3.58 9.49
N GLU A 32 1.12 2.32 9.21
CA GLU A 32 0.61 1.30 10.13
C GLU A 32 -0.82 1.54 10.67
N THR A 33 -1.52 2.58 10.19
CA THR A 33 -2.92 2.83 10.58
C THR A 33 -3.84 1.83 9.85
N LYS A 34 -4.83 1.32 10.58
CA LYS A 34 -5.94 0.55 9.99
C LYS A 34 -6.92 1.51 9.33
N ILE A 35 -7.33 1.15 8.13
CA ILE A 35 -8.26 1.93 7.30
C ILE A 35 -9.43 1.03 6.96
N GLU A 36 -10.65 1.55 7.04
CA GLU A 36 -11.87 0.88 6.64
C GLU A 36 -12.44 1.53 5.38
N PHE A 37 -12.69 0.73 4.36
CA PHE A 37 -13.42 1.12 3.15
C PHE A 37 -14.86 0.65 3.27
N LYS A 38 -15.80 1.59 3.24
CA LYS A 38 -17.25 1.34 3.32
C LYS A 38 -17.92 1.35 1.96
N GLU A 39 -17.31 1.95 0.95
CA GLU A 39 -17.84 2.01 -0.42
C GLU A 39 -17.48 0.73 -1.17
N ILE A 40 -18.27 -0.32 -0.98
CA ILE A 40 -18.11 -1.59 -1.66
C ILE A 40 -19.22 -1.71 -2.70
N LEU A 41 -18.83 -1.87 -3.97
CA LEU A 41 -19.75 -2.01 -5.09
C LEU A 41 -20.24 -3.43 -5.26
N ALA A 42 -19.37 -4.40 -5.04
CA ALA A 42 -19.67 -5.81 -5.10
C ALA A 42 -18.68 -6.63 -4.30
N TYR A 43 -19.09 -7.80 -3.85
CA TYR A 43 -18.19 -8.80 -3.30
C TYR A 43 -18.68 -10.20 -3.68
N GLY A 44 -17.81 -11.16 -3.69
CA GLY A 44 -18.19 -12.52 -3.98
C GLY A 44 -17.02 -13.48 -4.10
N ASP A 45 -17.41 -14.69 -4.38
CA ASP A 45 -16.51 -15.80 -4.70
C ASP A 45 -16.66 -16.20 -6.17
N ASP A 46 -15.87 -17.18 -6.61
CA ASP A 46 -15.96 -17.72 -7.97
C ASP A 46 -17.35 -18.32 -8.31
N LYS A 47 -18.18 -18.60 -7.30
CA LYS A 47 -19.51 -19.23 -7.46
C LYS A 47 -20.67 -18.28 -7.30
N SER A 48 -20.56 -17.25 -6.47
CA SER A 48 -21.63 -16.30 -6.17
C SER A 48 -21.07 -14.89 -6.04
N ILE A 49 -21.76 -13.93 -6.64
CA ILE A 49 -21.41 -12.51 -6.61
C ILE A 49 -22.62 -11.74 -6.12
N GLU A 50 -22.43 -10.93 -5.08
CA GLU A 50 -23.41 -9.94 -4.64
C GLU A 50 -23.00 -8.56 -5.15
N VAL A 51 -23.92 -7.91 -5.86
CA VAL A 51 -23.72 -6.57 -6.43
C VAL A 51 -24.60 -5.57 -5.69
N GLY A 52 -24.04 -4.45 -5.29
CA GLY A 52 -24.75 -3.35 -4.65
C GLY A 52 -25.56 -2.52 -5.65
N SER A 53 -26.55 -1.79 -5.15
CA SER A 53 -27.33 -0.84 -5.93
C SER A 53 -27.35 0.55 -5.25
N PRO A 54 -26.34 1.39 -5.47
CA PRO A 54 -25.03 1.19 -6.09
C PRO A 54 -24.00 0.56 -5.16
N ILE A 55 -24.20 0.60 -3.84
CA ILE A 55 -23.27 0.16 -2.79
C ILE A 55 -23.89 -0.98 -2.00
N VAL A 56 -23.09 -1.93 -1.56
CA VAL A 56 -23.53 -2.99 -0.64
C VAL A 56 -23.57 -2.43 0.78
N GLU A 57 -24.76 -2.26 1.32
CA GLU A 57 -24.97 -1.80 2.68
C GLU A 57 -24.43 -2.83 3.70
N GLY A 58 -23.67 -2.35 4.71
CA GLY A 58 -23.09 -3.20 5.74
C GLY A 58 -21.78 -3.89 5.36
N GLY A 59 -21.41 -3.97 4.09
CA GLY A 59 -20.12 -4.49 3.66
C GLY A 59 -18.97 -3.54 4.03
N LYS A 60 -17.83 -4.08 4.41
CA LYS A 60 -16.60 -3.30 4.65
C LYS A 60 -15.35 -4.07 4.29
N VAL A 61 -14.30 -3.34 3.90
CA VAL A 61 -12.96 -3.88 3.68
C VAL A 61 -11.99 -3.18 4.61
N GLU A 62 -11.27 -3.97 5.40
CA GLU A 62 -10.20 -3.47 6.25
C GLU A 62 -8.85 -3.59 5.54
N ALA A 63 -8.07 -2.54 5.61
CA ALA A 63 -6.71 -2.51 5.11
C ALA A 63 -5.76 -1.86 6.12
N THR A 64 -4.48 -2.15 5.99
CA THR A 64 -3.41 -1.49 6.75
C THR A 64 -2.60 -0.64 5.80
N LEU A 65 -2.38 0.63 6.13
CA LEU A 65 -1.50 1.51 5.38
C LEU A 65 -0.04 1.11 5.61
N ILE A 66 0.68 0.81 4.54
CA ILE A 66 2.10 0.49 4.59
C ILE A 66 2.93 1.77 4.55
N GLU A 67 2.70 2.59 3.50
CA GLU A 67 3.45 3.83 3.30
C GLU A 67 2.67 4.84 2.44
N ASN A 68 3.05 6.11 2.57
CA ASN A 68 2.66 7.17 1.65
C ASN A 68 3.87 7.60 0.83
N GLY A 69 3.74 7.57 -0.47
CA GLY A 69 4.82 7.89 -1.41
C GLY A 69 4.41 8.87 -2.50
N LYS A 70 5.36 9.17 -3.36
CA LYS A 70 5.16 9.98 -4.57
C LYS A 70 5.70 9.23 -5.77
N ASN A 71 4.95 9.22 -6.87
CA ASN A 71 5.39 8.64 -8.13
C ASN A 71 6.59 9.41 -8.70
N ARG A 72 7.20 8.84 -9.73
CA ARG A 72 8.20 9.54 -10.54
C ARG A 72 7.59 10.82 -11.12
N THR A 73 8.40 11.87 -11.19
CA THR A 73 7.99 13.14 -11.81
C THR A 73 7.71 12.93 -13.30
N ILE A 74 6.52 13.32 -13.74
CA ILE A 74 6.12 13.32 -15.14
C ILE A 74 6.30 14.74 -15.67
N LEU A 75 7.03 14.86 -16.77
CA LEU A 75 7.23 16.13 -17.45
C LEU A 75 6.06 16.42 -18.37
N ILE A 76 5.33 17.48 -18.09
CA ILE A 76 4.22 17.97 -18.91
C ILE A 76 4.75 19.14 -19.75
N PHE A 77 4.86 18.92 -21.05
CA PHE A 77 5.28 19.96 -21.99
C PHE A 77 4.11 20.35 -22.88
N LYS A 78 3.75 21.64 -22.84
CA LYS A 78 2.70 22.22 -23.69
C LYS A 78 3.31 23.23 -24.62
N LYS A 79 3.04 23.11 -25.91
CA LYS A 79 3.45 24.06 -26.95
C LYS A 79 2.25 24.36 -27.85
N ARG A 80 2.05 25.62 -28.19
CA ARG A 80 1.09 26.02 -29.22
C ARG A 80 1.80 26.10 -30.58
N ARG A 81 1.20 25.45 -31.57
CA ARG A 81 1.72 25.47 -32.94
C ARG A 81 1.74 26.89 -33.51
N ARG A 82 2.79 27.26 -34.21
CA ARG A 82 2.98 28.59 -34.83
C ARG A 82 2.93 29.80 -33.89
N GLN A 83 2.98 29.56 -32.58
CA GLN A 83 3.07 30.59 -31.57
C GLN A 83 4.30 30.34 -30.70
N ASN A 84 4.96 31.39 -30.26
CA ASN A 84 6.16 31.26 -29.40
C ASN A 84 5.80 30.91 -27.94
N SER A 85 4.75 30.12 -27.74
CA SER A 85 4.27 29.72 -26.43
C SER A 85 4.80 28.32 -26.09
N ARG A 86 5.53 28.21 -24.97
CA ARG A 86 6.03 26.95 -24.40
C ARG A 86 5.76 26.97 -22.90
N ARG A 87 5.22 25.86 -22.37
CA ARG A 87 5.05 25.67 -20.92
C ARG A 87 5.55 24.28 -20.54
N LYS A 88 6.44 24.23 -19.56
CA LYS A 88 7.02 23.00 -19.03
C LYS A 88 6.70 22.93 -17.54
N ASN A 89 5.96 21.90 -17.14
CA ASN A 89 5.59 21.66 -15.74
C ASN A 89 6.01 20.24 -15.36
N GLY A 90 6.42 20.04 -14.11
CA GLY A 90 6.58 18.73 -13.52
C GLY A 90 5.34 18.37 -12.70
N HIS A 91 4.82 17.15 -12.87
CA HIS A 91 3.76 16.61 -12.01
C HIS A 91 4.26 15.35 -11.29
N ARG A 92 3.99 15.27 -9.99
CA ARG A 92 4.38 14.13 -9.17
C ARG A 92 3.20 13.68 -8.31
N GLN A 93 2.49 12.65 -8.80
CA GLN A 93 1.31 12.12 -8.15
C GLN A 93 1.68 11.46 -6.82
N GLN A 94 0.94 11.79 -5.77
CA GLN A 94 1.05 11.16 -4.47
C GLN A 94 0.18 9.89 -4.45
N TYR A 95 0.61 8.88 -3.69
CA TYR A 95 -0.12 7.62 -3.53
C TYR A 95 0.01 7.10 -2.10
N SER A 96 -0.93 6.23 -1.74
CA SER A 96 -0.88 5.42 -0.54
C SER A 96 -0.76 3.95 -0.93
N LEU A 97 0.17 3.23 -0.30
CA LEU A 97 0.33 1.78 -0.45
C LEU A 97 -0.37 1.10 0.71
N ILE A 98 -1.41 0.33 0.42
CA ILE A 98 -2.22 -0.35 1.42
C ILE A 98 -2.14 -1.86 1.23
N ARG A 99 -2.29 -2.61 2.32
CA ARG A 99 -2.48 -4.05 2.33
C ARG A 99 -3.87 -4.38 2.84
N ILE A 100 -4.62 -5.14 2.06
CA ILE A 100 -5.95 -5.61 2.44
C ILE A 100 -5.80 -6.69 3.51
N THR A 101 -6.45 -6.51 4.66
CA THR A 101 -6.42 -7.45 5.77
C THR A 101 -7.64 -8.32 5.82
N LYS A 102 -8.83 -7.75 5.72
CA LYS A 102 -10.09 -8.50 5.83
C LYS A 102 -11.16 -7.94 4.90
N ILE A 103 -12.01 -8.83 4.40
CA ILE A 103 -13.20 -8.50 3.62
C ILE A 103 -14.41 -9.01 4.39
N TYR A 104 -15.39 -8.14 4.61
CA TYR A 104 -16.63 -8.44 5.34
C TYR A 104 -17.84 -8.41 4.39
N SER A 105 -18.76 -9.34 4.59
CA SER A 105 -20.09 -9.38 3.99
C SER A 105 -20.98 -8.27 4.55
N LYS A 106 -22.14 -8.06 3.94
CA LYS A 106 -23.25 -7.24 4.46
C LYS A 106 -23.69 -7.63 5.87
N ASP A 107 -23.61 -8.92 6.21
CA ASP A 107 -23.98 -9.48 7.52
C ASP A 107 -22.87 -9.33 8.57
N GLY A 108 -21.78 -8.63 8.24
CA GLY A 108 -20.62 -8.48 9.14
C GLY A 108 -19.75 -9.73 9.29
N LYS A 109 -20.05 -10.80 8.53
CA LYS A 109 -19.22 -12.01 8.51
C LYS A 109 -17.94 -11.78 7.71
N VAL A 110 -16.82 -12.31 8.19
CA VAL A 110 -15.54 -12.29 7.47
C VAL A 110 -15.60 -13.30 6.33
N ILE A 111 -15.51 -12.84 5.09
CA ILE A 111 -15.47 -13.67 3.88
C ILE A 111 -14.04 -14.15 3.63
N SER A 112 -13.07 -13.28 3.83
CA SER A 112 -11.67 -13.60 3.59
C SER A 112 -10.78 -12.79 4.53
N GLU A 113 -9.74 -13.46 5.06
CA GLU A 113 -8.73 -12.85 5.93
C GLU A 113 -7.33 -13.11 5.38
N ALA A 114 -6.48 -12.09 5.41
CA ALA A 114 -5.08 -12.22 5.02
C ALA A 114 -4.29 -12.99 6.08
N GLU A 115 -3.40 -13.87 5.66
CA GLU A 115 -2.41 -14.45 6.56
C GLU A 115 -1.57 -13.36 7.21
N LYS A 116 -1.40 -13.44 8.54
CA LYS A 116 -0.56 -12.51 9.28
C LYS A 116 0.88 -12.70 8.80
N ILE A 117 1.44 -11.69 8.14
CA ILE A 117 2.89 -11.67 7.93
C ILE A 117 3.53 -11.49 9.31
N VAL A 118 4.08 -12.56 9.86
CA VAL A 118 5.09 -12.46 10.91
C VAL A 118 6.26 -11.72 10.26
N LYS A 119 6.45 -10.43 10.58
CA LYS A 119 7.62 -9.68 10.14
C LYS A 119 8.82 -10.50 10.62
N PRO A 120 9.72 -11.01 9.75
CA PRO A 120 10.95 -11.58 10.24
C PRO A 120 11.70 -10.43 10.91
N THR A 121 11.77 -10.44 12.22
CA THR A 121 12.65 -9.60 13.00
C THR A 121 14.07 -10.02 12.63
N LYS A 122 14.61 -9.46 11.54
CA LYS A 122 16.05 -9.43 11.32
C LYS A 122 16.64 -8.53 12.40
N LYS A 123 16.79 -9.07 13.60
CA LYS A 123 17.88 -8.66 14.47
C LYS A 123 19.15 -9.08 13.74
N ILE A 124 19.68 -8.17 12.95
CA ILE A 124 21.06 -8.26 12.51
C ILE A 124 21.86 -8.02 13.79
N GLU A 125 22.30 -9.11 14.41
CA GLU A 125 23.32 -9.06 15.44
C GLU A 125 24.62 -8.62 14.76
N VAL A 126 24.81 -7.32 14.68
CA VAL A 126 26.14 -6.74 14.44
C VAL A 126 26.92 -6.87 15.75
N LYS A 127 27.27 -8.10 16.10
CA LYS A 127 28.27 -8.40 17.13
C LYS A 127 29.30 -9.28 16.46
N THR A 128 30.48 -8.71 16.23
CA THR A 128 31.79 -9.37 16.14
C THR A 128 32.73 -8.91 15.02
N ALA A 129 32.68 -7.65 14.62
CA ALA A 129 33.79 -7.12 13.79
C ALA A 129 34.78 -6.21 14.57
N THR A 130 34.41 -5.67 15.73
CA THR A 130 35.24 -4.71 16.47
C THR A 130 36.26 -5.36 17.43
N LYS A 131 36.17 -6.67 17.68
CA LYS A 131 37.10 -7.38 18.56
C LYS A 131 38.34 -7.94 17.87
N LYS A 132 38.35 -8.04 16.53
CA LYS A 132 39.54 -8.52 15.79
C LYS A 132 40.54 -7.42 15.44
N ILE A 133 40.13 -6.17 15.35
CA ILE A 133 41.01 -5.04 15.00
C ILE A 133 41.86 -4.61 16.19
N LYS A 134 41.32 -4.60 17.42
CA LYS A 134 42.11 -4.25 18.63
C LYS A 134 43.17 -5.30 19.04
N LYS A 135 43.13 -6.52 18.49
CA LYS A 135 44.13 -7.57 18.80
C LYS A 135 45.30 -7.60 17.84
N VAL A 136 45.22 -6.89 16.72
CA VAL A 136 46.28 -6.77 15.73
C VAL A 136 47.18 -5.54 16.06
N GLU A 137 46.55 -4.45 16.53
CA GLU A 137 47.32 -3.23 16.91
C GLU A 137 48.15 -3.41 18.19
N ALA A 138 47.76 -4.26 19.13
CA ALA A 138 48.52 -4.54 20.35
C ALA A 138 49.76 -5.45 20.13
N LYS A 139 49.92 -6.04 18.93
CA LYS A 139 51.09 -6.90 18.60
C LYS A 139 52.17 -6.19 17.79
N VAL A 140 51.94 -4.97 17.34
CA VAL A 140 52.89 -4.21 16.50
C VAL A 140 53.71 -3.21 17.33
N VAL A 141 53.33 -2.93 18.58
CA VAL A 141 54.04 -1.96 19.46
C VAL A 141 55.12 -2.58 20.36
N ASN A 142 55.26 -3.93 20.35
CA ASN A 142 56.30 -4.61 21.15
C ASN A 142 57.25 -5.45 20.27
N LYS A 143 57.89 -4.80 19.30
CA LYS A 143 59.08 -5.34 18.64
C LYS A 143 60.04 -4.23 18.25
#